data_09a969020c4e0cdf78416e033753f3c2
#
_entry.id   09a969020c4e0cdf78416e033753f3c2
#
_cell.length_a   1.000
_cell.length_b   1.000
_cell.length_c   1.000
_cell.angle_alpha   90.00
_cell.angle_beta   90.00
_cell.angle_gamma   90.00
#
_symmetry.space_group_name_H-M   'P 1'
#
loop_
_entity.id
_entity.type
_entity.pdbx_description
1 polymer ?
#
loop_
_entity_poly.entity_id
_entity_poly.type
_entity_poly.pdbx_seq_one_letter_code
_entity_poly.pdbx_strand_id
1 'polypeptide(L)'
;MPTLQWVGKDKVVNHHLDVPFRVLNKVSSFRAPEGAPTNSTDNRIIHGDNLEALKSLLPEFEGMVNCIYIDPPYNTGNEGWVYNDAVNDPKMKRWLGQVVGKEGEDLSRHDKWLCMMYPRLKLLHRLLARDGVIFVSLDDNEVYAMMLMLREIFGEHNFLAQIIVQSNRRGQTYKQIAKTHEYLICFGKTAEAKLGELETAGSNLPEEDNFGKFSSRELRNRNPKFGRHNRPNLFYPFYPDLGNPDPDGNFPILLDDPKNGNEILPYNSKNEESCWRWGLEKAKKDTDGNGTKVLFARKTRDGDWRIFEKYRKETVKAKSVWTETKHISEQGTTELGRLGLADKFQFPKPIGLIEDCLALATDEESLVLDSFAGSGTTAHAVLKLNAEDGGRRRFILTEMMPYAESVTAERVRRAIGGYGSDAAAVSGLGGAFDYYTVGEPMFLPDDNLNEAVGVEAIRAYVAYSEGIPPDDQTTAENPHSPYLLGLNRETAWIFHYEPDTATSLDMDFLAGLRFGGSTRAGKPGTVIIYADRCLLSVAFMAKHGIIFKKIPRDITRF
;
A
#
# COMPACT_ATOMS: atom_id res chain seq x y z
N MET A 1 -2.75 12.55 -23.75
CA MET A 1 -1.95 11.44 -23.23
C MET A 1 -1.78 10.40 -24.32
N PRO A 2 -0.62 9.79 -24.50
CA PRO A 2 -0.50 8.65 -25.38
C PRO A 2 -1.33 7.49 -24.80
N THR A 3 -2.11 6.85 -25.63
CA THR A 3 -2.97 5.72 -25.25
C THR A 3 -2.37 4.44 -25.80
N LEU A 4 -2.13 3.44 -24.94
CA LEU A 4 -1.70 2.13 -25.37
C LEU A 4 -2.86 1.38 -26.02
N GLN A 5 -2.65 0.89 -27.25
CA GLN A 5 -3.62 0.06 -27.95
C GLN A 5 -3.06 -1.35 -28.13
N TRP A 6 -3.89 -2.35 -27.89
CA TRP A 6 -3.57 -3.77 -28.08
C TRP A 6 -4.83 -4.52 -28.50
N VAL A 7 -4.66 -5.72 -29.06
CA VAL A 7 -5.78 -6.58 -29.45
C VAL A 7 -6.51 -7.05 -28.20
N GLY A 8 -7.83 -6.83 -28.15
CA GLY A 8 -8.69 -7.20 -27.03
C GLY A 8 -8.88 -6.11 -25.97
N LYS A 9 -8.28 -4.91 -26.12
CA LYS A 9 -8.47 -3.80 -25.17
C LYS A 9 -9.95 -3.43 -24.99
N ASP A 10 -10.69 -3.34 -26.08
CA ASP A 10 -12.12 -2.99 -26.08
C ASP A 10 -12.97 -3.97 -25.26
N LYS A 11 -12.54 -5.23 -25.14
CA LYS A 11 -13.22 -6.26 -24.35
C LYS A 11 -12.92 -6.18 -22.86
N VAL A 12 -11.73 -5.66 -22.48
CA VAL A 12 -11.28 -5.67 -21.09
C VAL A 12 -11.34 -4.31 -20.40
N VAL A 13 -11.51 -3.23 -21.15
CA VAL A 13 -11.51 -1.85 -20.60
C VAL A 13 -12.57 -1.64 -19.51
N ASN A 14 -13.74 -2.27 -19.65
CA ASN A 14 -14.84 -2.23 -18.70
C ASN A 14 -15.08 -3.57 -17.99
N HIS A 15 -14.31 -4.62 -18.33
CA HIS A 15 -14.52 -5.96 -17.80
C HIS A 15 -14.52 -6.03 -16.25
N HIS A 16 -13.78 -5.15 -15.58
CA HIS A 16 -13.79 -5.03 -14.11
C HIS A 16 -15.20 -4.72 -13.54
N LEU A 17 -16.11 -4.18 -14.35
CA LEU A 17 -17.51 -3.97 -13.98
C LEU A 17 -18.32 -5.27 -14.09
N ASP A 18 -18.00 -6.10 -15.08
CA ASP A 18 -18.71 -7.34 -15.39
C ASP A 18 -18.25 -8.53 -14.55
N VAL A 19 -17.11 -8.40 -13.84
CA VAL A 19 -16.61 -9.44 -12.93
C VAL A 19 -17.66 -9.71 -11.85
N PRO A 20 -18.09 -10.97 -11.64
CA PRO A 20 -19.07 -11.26 -10.62
C PRO A 20 -18.51 -10.98 -9.23
N PHE A 21 -19.30 -10.31 -8.40
CA PHE A 21 -19.02 -10.27 -6.97
C PHE A 21 -19.22 -11.67 -6.38
N ARG A 22 -18.24 -12.14 -5.61
CA ARG A 22 -18.28 -13.42 -4.92
C ARG A 22 -18.13 -13.26 -3.42
N VAL A 23 -18.76 -14.13 -2.67
CA VAL A 23 -18.60 -14.17 -1.22
C VAL A 23 -17.23 -14.75 -0.86
N LEU A 24 -16.57 -14.15 0.12
CA LEU A 24 -15.34 -14.69 0.68
C LEU A 24 -15.67 -15.63 1.85
N ASN A 25 -15.42 -16.93 1.66
CA ASN A 25 -15.69 -17.95 2.68
C ASN A 25 -14.49 -18.08 3.61
N LYS A 26 -14.66 -17.78 4.88
CA LYS A 26 -13.63 -18.01 5.90
C LYS A 26 -13.48 -19.51 6.15
N VAL A 27 -12.28 -20.02 5.94
CA VAL A 27 -11.95 -21.46 6.09
C VAL A 27 -11.30 -21.74 7.44
N SER A 28 -10.33 -20.88 7.82
CA SER A 28 -9.57 -21.07 9.06
C SER A 28 -9.03 -19.74 9.59
N SER A 29 -8.61 -19.77 10.85
CA SER A 29 -7.90 -18.67 11.51
C SER A 29 -6.60 -19.17 12.08
N PHE A 30 -5.56 -18.35 12.02
CA PHE A 30 -4.31 -18.59 12.71
C PHE A 30 -4.00 -17.41 13.62
N ARG A 31 -3.60 -17.70 14.84
CA ARG A 31 -3.20 -16.68 15.83
C ARG A 31 -1.86 -17.06 16.43
N ALA A 32 -1.09 -16.03 16.79
CA ALA A 32 0.16 -16.23 17.49
C ALA A 32 -0.04 -17.03 18.79
N PRO A 33 0.97 -17.79 19.25
CA PRO A 33 0.95 -18.45 20.54
C PRO A 33 0.68 -17.48 21.70
N GLU A 34 0.15 -18.00 22.80
CA GLU A 34 -0.11 -17.20 24.00
C GLU A 34 1.18 -16.50 24.50
N GLY A 35 1.08 -15.21 24.81
CA GLY A 35 2.22 -14.38 25.21
C GLY A 35 3.00 -13.74 24.07
N ALA A 36 2.70 -14.06 22.81
CA ALA A 36 3.27 -13.35 21.67
C ALA A 36 2.62 -11.98 21.46
N PRO A 37 3.28 -11.03 20.76
CA PRO A 37 2.69 -9.75 20.40
C PRO A 37 1.38 -9.90 19.62
N THR A 38 0.38 -9.03 19.92
CA THR A 38 -0.94 -9.01 19.25
C THR A 38 -1.11 -7.77 18.38
N ASN A 39 -0.04 -7.27 17.85
CA ASN A 39 0.06 -5.98 17.16
C ASN A 39 -0.48 -5.98 15.72
N SER A 40 -0.77 -7.14 15.14
CA SER A 40 -1.32 -7.24 13.79
C SER A 40 -2.39 -8.32 13.75
N THR A 41 -3.64 -7.90 13.85
CA THR A 41 -4.84 -8.75 13.75
C THR A 41 -5.65 -8.34 12.52
N ASP A 42 -6.75 -9.00 12.22
CA ASP A 42 -7.63 -8.69 11.08
C ASP A 42 -6.95 -8.76 9.70
N ASN A 43 -5.90 -9.53 9.60
CA ASN A 43 -5.23 -9.82 8.35
C ASN A 43 -5.95 -10.92 7.57
N ARG A 44 -5.87 -10.86 6.23
CA ARG A 44 -6.54 -11.82 5.35
C ARG A 44 -5.59 -12.43 4.34
N ILE A 45 -5.74 -13.73 4.13
CA ILE A 45 -5.15 -14.45 2.99
C ILE A 45 -6.31 -15.08 2.23
N ILE A 46 -6.43 -14.76 0.94
CA ILE A 46 -7.56 -15.17 0.11
C ILE A 46 -7.04 -16.04 -1.04
N HIS A 47 -7.49 -17.29 -1.08
CA HIS A 47 -7.18 -18.24 -2.15
C HIS A 47 -8.29 -18.25 -3.20
N GLY A 48 -7.95 -17.92 -4.43
CA GLY A 48 -8.83 -17.92 -5.57
C GLY A 48 -8.37 -17.00 -6.68
N ASP A 49 -9.19 -16.85 -7.72
CA ASP A 49 -8.88 -15.89 -8.80
C ASP A 49 -8.76 -14.48 -8.22
N ASN A 50 -7.62 -13.83 -8.46
CA ASN A 50 -7.33 -12.54 -7.87
C ASN A 50 -8.24 -11.42 -8.42
N LEU A 51 -8.76 -11.52 -9.64
CA LEU A 51 -9.71 -10.55 -10.19
C LEU A 51 -11.06 -10.62 -9.46
N GLU A 52 -11.57 -11.84 -9.22
CA GLU A 52 -12.79 -12.08 -8.44
C GLU A 52 -12.58 -11.69 -6.96
N ALA A 53 -11.42 -12.04 -6.39
CA ALA A 53 -11.08 -11.66 -5.01
C ALA A 53 -11.04 -10.13 -4.83
N LEU A 54 -10.39 -9.40 -5.74
CA LEU A 54 -10.33 -7.93 -5.71
C LEU A 54 -11.71 -7.29 -5.82
N LYS A 55 -12.59 -7.83 -6.69
CA LYS A 55 -13.98 -7.39 -6.80
C LYS A 55 -14.72 -7.58 -5.49
N SER A 56 -14.51 -8.71 -4.84
CA SER A 56 -15.17 -9.11 -3.59
C SER A 56 -14.69 -8.32 -2.36
N LEU A 57 -13.53 -7.68 -2.44
CA LEU A 57 -13.02 -6.79 -1.40
C LEU A 57 -13.64 -5.39 -1.42
N LEU A 58 -14.23 -4.95 -2.52
CA LEU A 58 -14.75 -3.59 -2.66
C LEU A 58 -15.73 -3.18 -1.55
N PRO A 59 -16.72 -4.01 -1.15
CA PRO A 59 -17.70 -3.62 -0.14
C PRO A 59 -17.11 -3.19 1.21
N GLU A 60 -15.96 -3.75 1.57
CA GLU A 60 -15.32 -3.44 2.83
C GLU A 60 -14.14 -2.47 2.70
N PHE A 61 -13.45 -2.47 1.55
CA PHE A 61 -12.13 -1.85 1.43
C PHE A 61 -12.00 -0.83 0.29
N GLU A 62 -13.08 -0.48 -0.40
CA GLU A 62 -13.00 0.56 -1.45
C GLU A 62 -12.48 1.88 -0.88
N GLY A 63 -11.37 2.37 -1.43
CA GLY A 63 -10.75 3.61 -1.00
C GLY A 63 -10.03 3.55 0.36
N MET A 64 -9.77 2.36 0.91
CA MET A 64 -9.18 2.19 2.24
C MET A 64 -7.74 1.67 2.25
N VAL A 65 -7.25 1.12 1.15
CA VAL A 65 -5.90 0.54 1.08
C VAL A 65 -4.86 1.64 0.95
N ASN A 66 -3.92 1.72 1.89
CA ASN A 66 -2.88 2.76 1.90
C ASN A 66 -1.70 2.42 0.98
N CYS A 67 -1.30 1.15 0.94
CA CYS A 67 -0.20 0.69 0.10
C CYS A 67 -0.57 -0.59 -0.64
N ILE A 68 -0.36 -0.59 -1.94
CA ILE A 68 -0.43 -1.79 -2.76
C ILE A 68 0.99 -2.11 -3.24
N TYR A 69 1.42 -3.36 -3.01
CA TYR A 69 2.59 -3.92 -3.66
C TYR A 69 2.16 -5.11 -4.51
N ILE A 70 2.59 -5.17 -5.76
CA ILE A 70 2.34 -6.31 -6.63
C ILE A 70 3.59 -6.73 -7.40
N ASP A 71 3.73 -8.04 -7.56
CA ASP A 71 4.75 -8.69 -8.36
C ASP A 71 4.08 -9.60 -9.39
N PRO A 72 3.46 -9.02 -10.45
CA PRO A 72 2.73 -9.79 -11.45
C PRO A 72 3.69 -10.64 -12.30
N PRO A 73 3.18 -11.64 -13.05
CA PRO A 73 4.00 -12.44 -13.96
C PRO A 73 4.79 -11.56 -14.92
N TYR A 74 6.10 -11.83 -15.09
CA TYR A 74 7.00 -11.01 -15.92
C TYR A 74 6.87 -11.29 -17.42
N ASN A 75 6.07 -12.27 -17.80
CA ASN A 75 5.81 -12.61 -19.20
C ASN A 75 7.10 -12.90 -19.98
N THR A 76 8.02 -13.68 -19.43
CA THR A 76 9.35 -13.95 -20.00
C THR A 76 9.33 -14.87 -21.20
N GLY A 77 8.22 -15.57 -21.44
CA GLY A 77 8.07 -16.55 -22.54
C GLY A 77 8.69 -17.92 -22.27
N ASN A 78 9.18 -18.16 -21.05
CA ASN A 78 9.69 -19.48 -20.63
C ASN A 78 8.53 -20.34 -20.13
N GLU A 79 7.90 -21.10 -21.02
CA GLU A 79 6.70 -21.91 -20.74
C GLU A 79 6.90 -23.02 -19.68
N GLY A 80 8.13 -23.33 -19.29
CA GLY A 80 8.44 -24.32 -18.24
C GLY A 80 8.42 -23.78 -16.80
N TRP A 81 8.19 -22.48 -16.60
CA TRP A 81 8.21 -21.84 -15.29
C TRP A 81 6.79 -21.57 -14.82
N VAL A 82 6.31 -22.42 -13.94
CA VAL A 82 4.92 -22.42 -13.42
C VAL A 82 4.48 -21.07 -12.84
N TYR A 83 5.42 -20.24 -12.40
CA TYR A 83 5.14 -18.98 -11.74
C TYR A 83 5.09 -17.75 -12.66
N ASN A 84 5.84 -17.75 -13.76
CA ASN A 84 6.00 -16.54 -14.59
C ASN A 84 5.01 -16.45 -15.78
N ASP A 85 4.23 -17.50 -16.04
CA ASP A 85 3.32 -17.54 -17.18
C ASP A 85 1.88 -17.92 -16.79
N ALA A 86 1.37 -17.29 -15.71
CA ALA A 86 -0.04 -17.42 -15.32
C ALA A 86 -1.02 -17.07 -16.48
N VAL A 87 -0.55 -16.31 -17.47
CA VAL A 87 -1.28 -16.03 -18.71
C VAL A 87 -1.51 -17.31 -19.53
N ASN A 88 -0.70 -18.34 -19.38
CA ASN A 88 -0.84 -19.66 -20.01
C ASN A 88 -1.57 -20.69 -19.12
N ASP A 89 -1.94 -20.33 -17.88
CA ASP A 89 -2.76 -21.18 -17.02
C ASP A 89 -4.08 -21.57 -17.74
N PRO A 90 -4.55 -22.80 -17.63
CA PRO A 90 -5.79 -23.25 -18.26
C PRO A 90 -7.03 -22.40 -17.89
N LYS A 91 -7.09 -21.88 -16.65
CA LYS A 91 -8.18 -21.01 -16.22
C LYS A 91 -8.08 -19.66 -16.92
N MET A 92 -6.88 -19.10 -17.01
CA MET A 92 -6.64 -17.84 -17.70
C MET A 92 -6.89 -17.95 -19.21
N LYS A 93 -6.46 -19.04 -19.84
CA LYS A 93 -6.77 -19.31 -21.26
C LYS A 93 -8.29 -19.41 -21.50
N ARG A 94 -9.01 -20.08 -20.59
CA ARG A 94 -10.47 -20.17 -20.66
C ARG A 94 -11.12 -18.81 -20.49
N TRP A 95 -10.66 -18.03 -19.53
CA TRP A 95 -11.13 -16.67 -19.28
C TRP A 95 -10.88 -15.76 -20.50
N LEU A 96 -9.67 -15.76 -21.06
CA LEU A 96 -9.35 -15.02 -22.29
C LEU A 96 -10.23 -15.44 -23.46
N GLY A 97 -10.46 -16.73 -23.66
CA GLY A 97 -11.35 -17.25 -24.69
C GLY A 97 -12.81 -16.83 -24.48
N GLN A 98 -13.27 -16.68 -23.24
CA GLN A 98 -14.61 -16.21 -22.91
C GLN A 98 -14.76 -14.69 -23.09
N VAL A 99 -13.78 -13.91 -22.63
CA VAL A 99 -13.83 -12.43 -22.58
C VAL A 99 -13.44 -11.83 -23.94
N VAL A 100 -12.37 -12.32 -24.55
CA VAL A 100 -11.84 -11.79 -25.83
C VAL A 100 -12.43 -12.54 -27.04
N GLY A 101 -12.91 -13.76 -26.83
CA GLY A 101 -13.55 -14.57 -27.89
C GLY A 101 -12.56 -15.11 -28.94
N LYS A 102 -12.98 -15.22 -30.20
CA LYS A 102 -12.16 -15.77 -31.29
C LYS A 102 -10.84 -15.00 -31.52
N GLU A 103 -10.81 -13.70 -31.27
CA GLU A 103 -9.60 -12.89 -31.35
C GLU A 103 -8.53 -13.34 -30.34
N GLY A 104 -8.91 -14.11 -29.32
CA GLY A 104 -7.98 -14.67 -28.31
C GLY A 104 -6.97 -15.67 -28.89
N GLU A 105 -7.23 -16.28 -30.04
CA GLU A 105 -6.31 -17.21 -30.70
C GLU A 105 -5.14 -16.46 -31.36
N ASP A 106 -5.40 -15.24 -31.86
CA ASP A 106 -4.40 -14.40 -32.55
C ASP A 106 -3.62 -13.45 -31.61
N LEU A 107 -3.94 -13.44 -30.30
CA LEU A 107 -3.29 -12.58 -29.35
C LEU A 107 -1.81 -12.92 -29.20
N SER A 108 -0.98 -11.89 -29.30
CA SER A 108 0.43 -12.00 -28.89
C SER A 108 0.53 -12.25 -27.38
N ARG A 109 1.70 -12.72 -26.94
CA ARG A 109 1.99 -12.88 -25.51
C ARG A 109 1.74 -11.59 -24.70
N HIS A 110 2.13 -10.45 -25.26
CA HIS A 110 1.96 -9.14 -24.65
C HIS A 110 0.48 -8.73 -24.58
N ASP A 111 -0.30 -8.95 -25.63
CA ASP A 111 -1.75 -8.64 -25.63
C ASP A 111 -2.49 -9.43 -24.54
N LYS A 112 -2.17 -10.72 -24.36
CA LYS A 112 -2.73 -11.57 -23.29
C LYS A 112 -2.42 -11.01 -21.92
N TRP A 113 -1.18 -10.61 -21.71
CA TRP A 113 -0.73 -10.03 -20.45
C TRP A 113 -1.44 -8.70 -20.15
N LEU A 114 -1.56 -7.82 -21.14
CA LEU A 114 -2.28 -6.56 -21.03
C LEU A 114 -3.76 -6.76 -20.70
N CYS A 115 -4.42 -7.71 -21.39
CA CYS A 115 -5.81 -8.07 -21.09
C CYS A 115 -5.98 -8.59 -19.66
N MET A 116 -5.03 -9.38 -19.15
CA MET A 116 -5.03 -9.90 -17.79
C MET A 116 -4.85 -8.78 -16.75
N MET A 117 -3.90 -7.88 -16.97
CA MET A 117 -3.54 -6.85 -15.98
C MET A 117 -4.54 -5.68 -15.92
N TYR A 118 -5.09 -5.25 -17.05
CA TYR A 118 -5.90 -4.02 -17.11
C TYR A 118 -7.09 -4.01 -16.13
N PRO A 119 -7.99 -5.01 -16.11
CA PRO A 119 -9.12 -5.02 -15.18
C PRO A 119 -8.68 -5.13 -13.71
N ARG A 120 -7.57 -5.82 -13.43
CA ARG A 120 -6.99 -5.91 -12.09
C ARG A 120 -6.49 -4.56 -11.59
N LEU A 121 -5.76 -3.82 -12.43
CA LEU A 121 -5.30 -2.47 -12.10
C LEU A 121 -6.47 -1.50 -11.87
N LYS A 122 -7.58 -1.64 -12.61
CA LYS A 122 -8.80 -0.85 -12.38
C LYS A 122 -9.39 -1.11 -10.99
N LEU A 123 -9.45 -2.37 -10.54
CA LEU A 123 -9.94 -2.73 -9.20
C LEU A 123 -8.96 -2.29 -8.10
N LEU A 124 -7.66 -2.48 -8.31
CA LEU A 124 -6.62 -1.99 -7.39
C LEU A 124 -6.69 -0.47 -7.21
N HIS A 125 -6.92 0.28 -8.30
CA HIS A 125 -7.12 1.72 -8.22
C HIS A 125 -8.36 2.10 -7.38
N ARG A 126 -9.46 1.34 -7.48
CA ARG A 126 -10.66 1.57 -6.65
C ARG A 126 -10.37 1.33 -5.17
N LEU A 127 -9.70 0.22 -4.84
CA LEU A 127 -9.37 -0.16 -3.46
C LEU A 127 -8.40 0.83 -2.79
N LEU A 128 -7.51 1.45 -3.55
CA LEU A 128 -6.50 2.36 -3.02
C LEU A 128 -7.13 3.61 -2.38
N ALA A 129 -6.62 4.06 -1.23
CA ALA A 129 -6.99 5.31 -0.57
C ALA A 129 -6.60 6.53 -1.41
N ARG A 130 -7.17 7.71 -1.16
CA ARG A 130 -6.88 8.93 -1.95
C ARG A 130 -5.40 9.30 -1.94
N ASP A 131 -4.75 9.13 -0.81
CA ASP A 131 -3.30 9.35 -0.59
C ASP A 131 -2.47 8.07 -0.74
N GLY A 132 -3.11 6.96 -1.10
CA GLY A 132 -2.49 5.65 -1.22
C GLY A 132 -1.54 5.54 -2.41
N VAL A 133 -0.61 4.60 -2.31
CA VAL A 133 0.48 4.37 -3.26
C VAL A 133 0.48 2.92 -3.74
N ILE A 134 0.73 2.73 -5.04
CA ILE A 134 0.96 1.41 -5.63
C ILE A 134 2.41 1.26 -6.08
N PHE A 135 3.04 0.14 -5.72
CA PHE A 135 4.33 -0.32 -6.23
C PHE A 135 4.14 -1.55 -7.11
N VAL A 136 4.77 -1.56 -8.26
CA VAL A 136 4.71 -2.67 -9.22
C VAL A 136 6.12 -3.09 -9.60
N SER A 137 6.51 -4.31 -9.21
CA SER A 137 7.78 -4.91 -9.63
C SER A 137 7.66 -5.53 -11.01
N LEU A 138 8.61 -5.27 -11.90
CA LEU A 138 8.66 -5.80 -13.26
C LEU A 138 10.08 -5.85 -13.81
N ASP A 139 10.26 -6.63 -14.86
CA ASP A 139 11.47 -6.62 -15.66
C ASP A 139 11.29 -5.90 -17.02
N ASP A 140 12.29 -6.00 -17.89
CA ASP A 140 12.32 -5.35 -19.21
C ASP A 140 11.18 -5.77 -20.14
N ASN A 141 10.55 -6.94 -19.90
CA ASN A 141 9.55 -7.46 -20.83
C ASN A 141 8.28 -6.61 -20.85
N GLU A 142 7.77 -6.17 -19.69
CA GLU A 142 6.48 -5.49 -19.58
C GLU A 142 6.53 -4.13 -18.88
N VAL A 143 7.70 -3.65 -18.45
CA VAL A 143 7.82 -2.37 -17.72
C VAL A 143 7.24 -1.19 -18.49
N TYR A 144 7.46 -1.13 -19.82
CA TYR A 144 6.97 -0.03 -20.65
C TYR A 144 5.46 -0.08 -20.85
N ALA A 145 4.93 -1.29 -21.06
CA ALA A 145 3.49 -1.51 -21.20
C ALA A 145 2.75 -1.18 -19.89
N MET A 146 3.28 -1.64 -18.76
CA MET A 146 2.74 -1.30 -17.43
C MET A 146 2.78 0.20 -17.16
N MET A 147 3.87 0.87 -17.48
CA MET A 147 3.98 2.32 -17.30
C MET A 147 2.87 3.07 -18.05
N LEU A 148 2.56 2.66 -19.29
CA LEU A 148 1.50 3.28 -20.06
C LEU A 148 0.11 2.98 -19.52
N MET A 149 -0.15 1.74 -19.07
CA MET A 149 -1.40 1.38 -18.39
C MET A 149 -1.61 2.16 -17.10
N LEU A 150 -0.58 2.27 -16.26
CA LEU A 150 -0.66 3.03 -15.01
C LEU A 150 -0.91 4.52 -15.28
N ARG A 151 -0.26 5.11 -16.27
CA ARG A 151 -0.56 6.50 -16.69
C ARG A 151 -2.00 6.69 -17.16
N GLU A 152 -2.55 5.71 -17.87
CA GLU A 152 -3.95 5.75 -18.34
C GLU A 152 -4.94 5.62 -17.18
N ILE A 153 -4.68 4.73 -16.21
CA ILE A 153 -5.61 4.41 -15.12
C ILE A 153 -5.46 5.38 -13.94
N PHE A 154 -4.22 5.67 -13.54
CA PHE A 154 -3.91 6.51 -12.37
C PHE A 154 -3.72 7.99 -12.71
N GLY A 155 -3.44 8.29 -13.98
CA GLY A 155 -3.15 9.65 -14.45
C GLY A 155 -1.66 9.99 -14.47
N GLU A 156 -1.23 10.75 -15.47
CA GLU A 156 0.17 11.16 -15.70
C GLU A 156 0.78 11.89 -14.48
N HIS A 157 -0.01 12.76 -13.84
CA HIS A 157 0.46 13.62 -12.74
C HIS A 157 0.68 12.87 -11.43
N ASN A 158 0.18 11.64 -11.33
CA ASN A 158 0.29 10.80 -10.14
C ASN A 158 1.47 9.83 -10.21
N PHE A 159 2.30 9.92 -11.25
CA PHE A 159 3.58 9.21 -11.33
C PHE A 159 4.53 9.74 -10.25
N LEU A 160 5.00 8.86 -9.37
CA LEU A 160 5.91 9.21 -8.28
C LEU A 160 7.36 8.86 -8.60
N ALA A 161 7.62 7.64 -9.03
CA ALA A 161 8.98 7.18 -9.33
C ALA A 161 9.01 5.94 -10.22
N GLN A 162 10.13 5.78 -10.94
CA GLN A 162 10.61 4.50 -11.45
C GLN A 162 11.96 4.24 -10.80
N ILE A 163 12.05 3.17 -10.05
CA ILE A 163 13.23 2.79 -9.29
C ILE A 163 13.89 1.59 -9.99
N ILE A 164 15.20 1.66 -10.16
CA ILE A 164 16.03 0.55 -10.64
C ILE A 164 16.48 -0.23 -9.42
N VAL A 165 16.12 -1.50 -9.32
CA VAL A 165 16.49 -2.39 -8.22
C VAL A 165 17.54 -3.37 -8.72
N GLN A 166 18.74 -3.34 -8.16
CA GLN A 166 19.77 -4.32 -8.46
C GLN A 166 19.40 -5.66 -7.82
N SER A 167 18.70 -6.51 -8.57
CA SER A 167 18.24 -7.82 -8.12
C SER A 167 19.33 -8.91 -8.20
N ASN A 168 20.37 -8.72 -9.03
CA ASN A 168 21.47 -9.67 -9.19
C ASN A 168 22.79 -8.93 -9.45
N ARG A 169 23.76 -9.08 -8.53
CA ARG A 169 25.09 -8.44 -8.69
C ARG A 169 25.95 -9.06 -9.78
N ARG A 170 25.82 -10.36 -10.03
CA ARG A 170 26.65 -11.09 -11.00
C ARG A 170 26.16 -10.91 -12.42
N GLY A 171 24.86 -10.59 -12.59
CA GLY A 171 24.20 -10.51 -13.89
C GLY A 171 23.92 -11.88 -14.52
N GLN A 172 22.89 -11.91 -15.35
CA GLN A 172 22.58 -13.07 -16.20
C GLN A 172 23.23 -12.86 -17.57
N THR A 173 24.14 -13.73 -17.95
CA THR A 173 25.00 -13.58 -19.13
C THR A 173 24.41 -14.21 -20.40
N TYR A 174 23.12 -14.51 -20.44
CA TYR A 174 22.46 -15.13 -21.60
C TYR A 174 22.25 -14.18 -22.80
N LYS A 175 22.45 -12.87 -22.60
CA LYS A 175 22.38 -11.84 -23.64
C LYS A 175 23.72 -11.14 -23.80
N GLN A 176 23.84 -10.25 -24.80
CA GLN A 176 25.08 -9.48 -25.06
C GLN A 176 25.48 -8.58 -23.87
N ILE A 177 24.50 -8.14 -23.07
CA ILE A 177 24.71 -7.37 -21.84
C ILE A 177 24.13 -8.16 -20.68
N ALA A 178 24.92 -8.33 -19.61
CA ALA A 178 24.47 -9.02 -18.41
C ALA A 178 23.37 -8.23 -17.70
N LYS A 179 22.19 -8.82 -17.53
CA LYS A 179 21.07 -8.21 -16.82
C LYS A 179 21.31 -8.32 -15.31
N THR A 180 21.27 -7.15 -14.62
CA THR A 180 21.56 -7.06 -13.17
C THR A 180 20.42 -6.45 -12.37
N HIS A 181 19.34 -5.99 -13.02
CA HIS A 181 18.31 -5.21 -12.36
C HIS A 181 16.90 -5.56 -12.82
N GLU A 182 15.96 -5.14 -12.01
CA GLU A 182 14.52 -5.09 -12.24
C GLU A 182 14.05 -3.66 -12.03
N TYR A 183 12.78 -3.39 -12.32
CA TYR A 183 12.15 -2.09 -12.13
C TYR A 183 11.07 -2.18 -11.07
N LEU A 184 10.96 -1.12 -10.29
CA LEU A 184 9.86 -0.88 -9.37
C LEU A 184 9.19 0.42 -9.80
N ILE A 185 7.96 0.35 -10.30
CA ILE A 185 7.17 1.49 -10.72
C ILE A 185 6.29 1.93 -9.56
N CYS A 186 6.21 3.23 -9.30
CA CYS A 186 5.45 3.81 -8.20
C CYS A 186 4.49 4.90 -8.69
N PHE A 187 3.21 4.75 -8.33
CA PHE A 187 2.15 5.73 -8.60
C PHE A 187 1.34 6.01 -7.33
N GLY A 188 0.89 7.25 -7.17
CA GLY A 188 -0.16 7.60 -6.23
C GLY A 188 -1.55 7.47 -6.84
N LYS A 189 -2.59 7.33 -6.03
CA LYS A 189 -3.97 7.41 -6.52
C LYS A 189 -4.34 8.82 -6.95
N THR A 190 -3.94 9.82 -6.15
CA THR A 190 -4.16 11.26 -6.43
C THR A 190 -2.89 12.06 -6.11
N ALA A 191 -2.92 13.36 -6.34
CA ALA A 191 -1.84 14.28 -5.97
C ALA A 191 -1.62 14.41 -4.44
N GLU A 192 -2.48 13.83 -3.62
CA GLU A 192 -2.32 13.77 -2.17
C GLU A 192 -1.29 12.72 -1.75
N ALA A 193 -1.05 11.69 -2.58
CA ALA A 193 -0.09 10.64 -2.32
C ALA A 193 1.34 11.18 -2.24
N LYS A 194 2.06 10.75 -1.21
CA LYS A 194 3.46 11.15 -0.97
C LYS A 194 4.27 9.97 -0.49
N LEU A 195 5.53 9.93 -0.91
CA LEU A 195 6.50 8.99 -0.34
C LEU A 195 7.21 9.63 0.85
N GLY A 196 7.38 8.86 1.90
CA GLY A 196 8.18 9.18 3.06
C GLY A 196 9.69 9.15 2.78
N GLU A 197 10.46 8.92 3.83
CA GLU A 197 11.91 8.79 3.79
C GLU A 197 12.30 7.44 4.39
N LEU A 198 13.42 6.89 3.95
CA LEU A 198 13.98 5.66 4.48
C LEU A 198 14.92 5.95 5.64
N GLU A 199 14.96 5.07 6.62
CA GLU A 199 15.99 5.09 7.64
C GLU A 199 17.37 4.85 7.03
N THR A 200 18.38 5.52 7.56
CA THR A 200 19.75 5.34 7.13
C THR A 200 20.27 4.04 7.73
N ALA A 201 20.51 3.01 6.92
CA ALA A 201 21.06 1.75 7.36
C ALA A 201 22.38 1.95 8.13
N GLY A 202 22.41 1.52 9.39
CA GLY A 202 23.53 1.66 10.30
C GLY A 202 23.90 3.14 10.46
N SER A 203 23.45 3.77 11.52
CA SER A 203 23.58 5.20 11.75
C SER A 203 24.96 5.73 11.33
N ASN A 204 25.04 6.40 10.17
CA ASN A 204 26.18 7.25 9.82
C ASN A 204 26.26 8.49 10.74
N LEU A 205 25.84 8.32 11.98
CA LEU A 205 25.87 9.30 13.06
C LEU A 205 26.90 8.84 14.11
N PRO A 206 28.21 9.01 13.81
CA PRO A 206 29.29 8.46 14.63
C PRO A 206 29.54 9.24 15.93
N GLU A 207 28.93 10.40 16.08
CA GLU A 207 29.09 11.29 17.22
C GLU A 207 27.79 11.33 18.02
N GLU A 208 27.89 11.52 19.35
CA GLU A 208 26.73 11.59 20.25
C GLU A 208 26.91 12.73 21.25
N ASP A 209 25.84 13.44 21.59
CA ASP A 209 25.81 14.42 22.67
C ASP A 209 24.50 14.29 23.46
N ASN A 210 24.26 15.20 24.41
CA ASN A 210 23.05 15.19 25.26
C ASN A 210 21.72 15.29 24.48
N PHE A 211 21.76 15.56 23.20
CA PHE A 211 20.60 15.70 22.31
C PHE A 211 20.46 14.52 21.33
N GLY A 212 21.29 13.47 21.48
CA GLY A 212 21.30 12.27 20.66
C GLY A 212 22.44 12.22 19.64
N LYS A 213 22.42 11.19 18.80
CA LYS A 213 23.45 10.93 17.79
C LYS A 213 23.43 11.96 16.66
N PHE A 214 24.59 12.23 16.09
CA PHE A 214 24.73 13.14 14.94
C PHE A 214 25.97 12.84 14.10
N SER A 215 26.02 13.44 12.91
CA SER A 215 27.23 13.53 12.11
C SER A 215 27.63 14.99 11.91
N SER A 216 28.91 15.27 12.05
CA SER A 216 29.46 16.60 11.77
C SER A 216 29.55 16.83 10.28
N ARG A 217 28.75 17.75 9.75
CA ARG A 217 28.76 18.15 8.34
C ARG A 217 29.30 19.57 8.19
N GLU A 218 30.38 19.75 7.42
CA GLU A 218 30.92 21.08 7.14
C GLU A 218 29.81 21.99 6.57
N LEU A 219 29.62 23.18 7.13
CA LEU A 219 28.56 24.11 6.71
C LEU A 219 28.87 24.75 5.35
N ARG A 220 30.13 24.84 4.97
CA ARG A 220 30.56 25.39 3.68
C ARG A 220 30.00 24.53 2.52
N ASN A 221 29.53 25.20 1.50
CA ASN A 221 29.11 24.54 0.25
C ASN A 221 30.35 24.04 -0.51
N ARG A 222 30.42 22.74 -0.76
CA ARG A 222 31.56 22.12 -1.46
C ARG A 222 31.44 22.12 -2.97
N ASN A 223 30.29 22.55 -3.52
CA ASN A 223 30.10 22.63 -4.96
C ASN A 223 30.80 23.89 -5.52
N PRO A 224 31.81 23.72 -6.38
CA PRO A 224 32.60 24.84 -6.92
C PRO A 224 31.79 25.82 -7.81
N LYS A 225 30.58 25.40 -8.24
CA LYS A 225 29.68 26.30 -8.99
C LYS A 225 29.07 27.41 -8.13
N PHE A 226 29.12 27.27 -6.79
CA PHE A 226 28.54 28.22 -5.85
C PHE A 226 29.61 28.90 -5.01
N GLY A 227 29.58 30.21 -4.99
CA GLY A 227 30.49 31.02 -4.22
C GLY A 227 29.93 32.44 -4.03
N ARG A 228 30.70 33.32 -3.44
CA ARG A 228 30.32 34.72 -3.21
C ARG A 228 29.85 35.42 -4.50
N HIS A 229 30.45 35.08 -5.66
CA HIS A 229 30.14 35.67 -6.96
C HIS A 229 28.69 35.50 -7.41
N ASN A 230 28.02 34.40 -7.01
CA ASN A 230 26.63 34.14 -7.38
C ASN A 230 25.70 33.91 -6.19
N ARG A 231 26.26 33.87 -4.97
CA ARG A 231 25.53 33.71 -3.70
C ARG A 231 26.05 34.65 -2.61
N PRO A 232 26.10 35.98 -2.84
CA PRO A 232 26.73 36.96 -1.95
C PRO A 232 26.09 36.96 -0.55
N ASN A 233 24.77 36.73 -0.44
CA ASN A 233 24.04 36.69 0.83
C ASN A 233 24.35 35.43 1.68
N LEU A 234 25.09 34.47 1.13
CA LEU A 234 25.56 33.27 1.84
C LEU A 234 27.06 33.37 2.18
N PHE A 235 27.66 34.55 2.04
CA PHE A 235 29.05 34.83 2.39
C PHE A 235 29.07 35.86 3.52
N TYR A 236 29.12 35.39 4.75
CA TYR A 236 29.13 36.20 5.96
C TYR A 236 29.98 35.52 7.03
N PRO A 237 30.52 36.26 8.05
CA PRO A 237 31.39 35.71 9.04
C PRO A 237 30.66 34.95 10.14
N PHE A 238 31.36 33.99 10.72
CA PHE A 238 31.08 33.40 12.02
C PHE A 238 32.28 33.61 12.94
N TYR A 239 32.05 33.69 14.25
CA TYR A 239 33.06 33.84 15.27
C TYR A 239 32.94 32.73 16.33
N PRO A 240 34.02 31.96 16.71
CA PRO A 240 33.94 30.96 17.74
C PRO A 240 33.90 31.62 19.13
N ASP A 241 32.99 31.20 19.98
CA ASP A 241 33.01 31.58 21.42
C ASP A 241 34.06 30.73 22.15
N LEU A 242 35.25 31.30 22.29
CA LEU A 242 36.39 30.60 22.91
C LEU A 242 36.22 30.39 24.42
N GLY A 243 35.29 31.11 25.05
CA GLY A 243 35.06 31.02 26.50
C GLY A 243 34.22 29.81 26.93
N ASN A 244 33.47 29.20 25.99
CA ASN A 244 32.46 28.20 26.31
C ASN A 244 32.56 26.94 25.41
N PRO A 245 33.69 26.22 25.38
CA PRO A 245 33.79 24.97 24.63
C PRO A 245 32.88 23.89 25.22
N ASP A 246 32.32 23.02 24.36
CA ASP A 246 31.64 21.81 24.81
C ASP A 246 32.66 20.75 25.27
N PRO A 247 32.21 19.66 25.93
CA PRO A 247 33.09 18.58 26.38
C PRO A 247 33.96 17.95 25.30
N ASP A 248 33.52 18.02 24.04
CA ASP A 248 34.21 17.47 22.87
C ASP A 248 35.18 18.46 22.22
N GLY A 249 35.33 19.66 22.82
CA GLY A 249 36.21 20.72 22.33
C GLY A 249 35.66 21.47 21.12
N ASN A 250 34.36 21.44 20.90
CA ASN A 250 33.68 22.27 19.91
C ASN A 250 33.27 23.60 20.57
N PHE A 251 33.19 24.65 19.78
CA PHE A 251 32.89 25.98 20.26
C PHE A 251 31.54 26.47 19.73
N PRO A 252 30.70 27.07 20.59
CA PRO A 252 29.54 27.81 20.10
C PRO A 252 29.97 28.87 19.10
N ILE A 253 29.05 29.28 18.25
CA ILE A 253 29.31 30.30 17.23
C ILE A 253 28.50 31.55 17.52
N LEU A 254 29.14 32.71 17.27
CA LEU A 254 28.55 34.03 17.34
C LEU A 254 28.49 34.61 15.92
N LEU A 255 27.50 35.44 15.65
CA LEU A 255 27.34 36.15 14.37
C LEU A 255 27.82 37.57 14.42
N ASP A 256 27.98 38.13 15.64
CA ASP A 256 28.41 39.51 15.89
C ASP A 256 29.44 39.55 17.01
N ASP A 257 30.68 39.18 16.76
CA ASP A 257 31.78 39.42 17.66
C ASP A 257 33.11 39.70 16.94
N PRO A 258 33.25 40.83 16.28
CA PRO A 258 34.46 41.17 15.53
C PRO A 258 35.68 41.39 16.47
N LYS A 259 35.51 41.53 17.79
CA LYS A 259 36.59 41.69 18.74
C LYS A 259 37.32 40.37 19.08
N ASN A 260 36.72 39.25 18.74
CA ASN A 260 37.26 37.91 18.96
C ASN A 260 38.51 37.59 18.11
N GLY A 261 38.72 38.29 16.98
CA GLY A 261 39.90 38.15 16.11
C GLY A 261 39.94 36.86 15.29
N ASN A 262 38.95 35.96 15.44
CA ASN A 262 38.86 34.67 14.73
C ASN A 262 37.67 34.64 13.79
N GLU A 263 37.70 35.52 12.76
CA GLU A 263 36.69 35.55 11.71
C GLU A 263 36.77 34.29 10.85
N ILE A 264 35.65 33.55 10.72
CA ILE A 264 35.54 32.33 9.91
C ILE A 264 34.65 32.61 8.73
N LEU A 265 35.24 32.65 7.55
CA LEU A 265 34.56 32.81 6.26
C LEU A 265 34.59 31.52 5.45
N PRO A 266 33.66 31.32 4.48
CA PRO A 266 33.56 30.07 3.75
C PRO A 266 34.59 29.95 2.62
N TYR A 267 35.88 29.95 2.95
CA TYR A 267 36.95 29.68 2.00
C TYR A 267 37.13 28.15 1.79
N ASN A 268 37.43 27.77 0.54
CA ASN A 268 37.77 26.37 0.24
C ASN A 268 39.27 26.08 0.53
N SER A 269 39.70 24.83 0.33
CA SER A 269 41.09 24.42 0.57
C SER A 269 42.12 25.11 -0.34
N LYS A 270 41.70 25.81 -1.38
CA LYS A 270 42.55 26.61 -2.29
C LYS A 270 42.49 28.09 -1.95
N ASN A 271 41.88 28.45 -0.84
CA ASN A 271 41.64 29.83 -0.41
C ASN A 271 40.78 30.66 -1.39
N GLU A 272 39.85 29.99 -2.11
CA GLU A 272 38.87 30.62 -2.97
C GLU A 272 37.55 30.86 -2.22
N GLU A 273 36.87 31.98 -2.53
CA GLU A 273 35.59 32.35 -1.92
C GLU A 273 34.46 31.37 -2.34
N SER A 274 34.00 30.57 -1.37
CA SER A 274 32.84 29.70 -1.50
C SER A 274 31.58 30.40 -0.91
N CYS A 275 30.62 29.65 -0.37
CA CYS A 275 29.49 30.20 0.36
C CYS A 275 29.02 29.18 1.43
N TRP A 276 28.26 29.67 2.38
CA TRP A 276 27.59 28.78 3.33
C TRP A 276 26.41 28.08 2.68
N ARG A 277 25.98 26.94 3.25
CA ARG A 277 24.73 26.27 2.86
C ARG A 277 23.49 26.92 3.48
N TRP A 278 23.67 27.72 4.53
CA TRP A 278 22.61 28.38 5.26
C TRP A 278 22.63 29.89 5.04
N GLY A 279 21.43 30.48 4.95
CA GLY A 279 21.28 31.94 5.00
C GLY A 279 21.44 32.49 6.41
N LEU A 280 21.78 33.76 6.51
CA LEU A 280 22.06 34.44 7.78
C LEU A 280 20.88 34.35 8.76
N GLU A 281 19.63 34.51 8.30
CA GLU A 281 18.44 34.45 9.15
C GLU A 281 18.25 33.06 9.78
N LYS A 282 18.50 32.01 9.00
CA LYS A 282 18.47 30.63 9.53
C LYS A 282 19.58 30.42 10.55
N ALA A 283 20.80 30.89 10.25
CA ALA A 283 21.92 30.78 11.17
C ALA A 283 21.62 31.51 12.50
N LYS A 284 21.08 32.73 12.46
CA LYS A 284 20.66 33.49 13.66
C LYS A 284 19.69 32.70 14.53
N LYS A 285 18.59 32.20 13.90
CA LYS A 285 17.56 31.45 14.62
C LYS A 285 18.08 30.18 15.29
N ASP A 286 18.99 29.46 14.61
CA ASP A 286 19.45 28.15 15.06
C ASP A 286 20.70 28.23 15.97
N THR A 287 21.35 29.40 16.11
CA THR A 287 22.51 29.61 16.99
C THR A 287 22.17 30.37 18.28
N ASP A 288 21.12 31.19 18.27
CA ASP A 288 20.77 32.04 19.42
C ASP A 288 20.34 31.18 20.64
N GLY A 289 21.16 31.22 21.69
CA GLY A 289 20.95 30.47 22.92
C GLY A 289 21.12 28.95 22.83
N ASN A 290 21.49 28.42 21.67
CA ASN A 290 21.56 26.97 21.42
C ASN A 290 22.95 26.34 21.66
N GLY A 291 23.98 27.15 22.04
CA GLY A 291 25.35 26.65 22.25
C GLY A 291 25.87 25.88 21.03
N THR A 292 26.35 24.66 21.22
CA THR A 292 26.83 23.77 20.13
C THR A 292 25.77 22.78 19.66
N LYS A 293 24.50 22.95 20.02
CA LYS A 293 23.42 21.98 19.72
C LYS A 293 23.22 21.75 18.20
N VAL A 294 23.32 22.81 17.38
CA VAL A 294 22.99 22.76 15.95
C VAL A 294 24.20 23.10 15.09
N LEU A 295 24.84 24.24 15.34
CA LEU A 295 26.06 24.68 14.67
C LEU A 295 27.18 24.82 15.67
N PHE A 296 28.41 24.54 15.24
CA PHE A 296 29.60 24.73 16.08
C PHE A 296 30.82 25.01 15.20
N ALA A 297 31.81 25.69 15.81
CA ALA A 297 33.13 25.84 15.25
C ALA A 297 34.07 24.75 15.80
N ARG A 298 34.92 24.21 14.95
CA ARG A 298 35.97 23.25 15.35
C ARG A 298 37.28 23.62 14.66
N LYS A 299 38.37 23.52 15.36
CA LYS A 299 39.70 23.68 14.80
C LYS A 299 40.15 22.39 14.15
N THR A 300 40.57 22.44 12.88
CA THR A 300 41.11 21.29 12.17
C THR A 300 42.51 20.92 12.67
N ARG A 301 43.02 19.76 12.27
CA ARG A 301 44.39 19.34 12.60
C ARG A 301 45.46 20.30 12.09
N ASP A 302 45.15 20.97 10.97
CA ASP A 302 46.04 21.97 10.35
C ASP A 302 45.98 23.35 11.03
N GLY A 303 45.12 23.51 12.04
CA GLY A 303 44.95 24.73 12.80
C GLY A 303 43.89 25.68 12.30
N ASP A 304 43.21 25.37 11.16
CA ASP A 304 42.18 26.20 10.58
C ASP A 304 40.84 26.04 11.29
N TRP A 305 40.08 27.11 11.40
CA TRP A 305 38.71 27.07 11.89
C TRP A 305 37.74 26.66 10.80
N ARG A 306 36.78 25.77 11.13
CA ARG A 306 35.67 25.40 10.26
C ARG A 306 34.37 25.35 11.03
N ILE A 307 33.27 25.66 10.32
CA ILE A 307 31.91 25.58 10.85
C ILE A 307 31.28 24.28 10.42
N PHE A 308 30.68 23.59 11.39
CA PHE A 308 29.98 22.33 11.20
C PHE A 308 28.54 22.44 11.67
N GLU A 309 27.67 21.68 11.00
CA GLU A 309 26.30 21.40 11.38
C GLU A 309 26.25 20.02 12.05
N LYS A 310 25.62 19.90 13.22
CA LYS A 310 25.24 18.61 13.82
C LYS A 310 24.02 18.08 13.09
N TYR A 311 24.25 17.25 12.11
CA TYR A 311 23.17 16.63 11.32
C TYR A 311 22.65 15.41 12.05
N ARG A 312 21.40 15.48 12.54
CA ARG A 312 20.76 14.46 13.37
C ARG A 312 19.67 13.67 12.63
N LYS A 313 19.48 13.95 11.34
CA LYS A 313 18.42 13.29 10.60
C LYS A 313 18.79 11.84 10.31
N GLU A 314 18.03 10.93 10.87
CA GLU A 314 18.20 9.48 10.72
C GLU A 314 17.58 8.97 9.42
N THR A 315 16.76 9.79 8.76
CA THR A 315 16.09 9.43 7.51
C THR A 315 16.65 10.16 6.29
N VAL A 316 16.54 9.52 5.13
CA VAL A 316 16.96 10.09 3.84
C VAL A 316 15.87 9.84 2.79
N LYS A 317 15.79 10.74 1.82
CA LYS A 317 14.97 10.49 0.63
C LYS A 317 15.49 9.28 -0.11
N ALA A 318 14.60 8.37 -0.47
CA ALA A 318 14.92 7.22 -1.30
C ALA A 318 15.56 7.67 -2.62
N LYS A 319 16.54 6.92 -3.08
CA LYS A 319 17.17 7.14 -4.38
C LYS A 319 16.41 6.36 -5.45
N SER A 320 16.56 6.75 -6.72
CA SER A 320 15.97 6.03 -7.85
C SER A 320 16.76 4.78 -8.28
N VAL A 321 17.86 4.46 -7.61
CA VAL A 321 18.65 3.25 -7.85
C VAL A 321 18.95 2.61 -6.50
N TRP A 322 18.47 1.39 -6.30
CA TRP A 322 18.63 0.60 -5.09
C TRP A 322 19.63 -0.54 -5.33
N THR A 323 20.75 -0.50 -4.63
CA THR A 323 21.88 -1.45 -4.81
C THR A 323 22.25 -2.15 -3.52
N GLU A 324 21.48 -2.00 -2.46
CA GLU A 324 21.74 -2.60 -1.17
C GLU A 324 21.56 -4.13 -1.23
N THR A 325 22.32 -4.83 -0.40
CA THR A 325 22.27 -6.30 -0.37
C THR A 325 20.90 -6.86 -0.04
N LYS A 326 20.13 -6.13 0.79
CA LYS A 326 18.77 -6.53 1.19
C LYS A 326 17.76 -6.59 0.03
N HIS A 327 18.06 -5.95 -1.11
CA HIS A 327 17.20 -5.94 -2.30
C HIS A 327 17.50 -7.06 -3.31
N ILE A 328 18.58 -7.83 -3.09
CA ILE A 328 19.01 -8.86 -4.03
C ILE A 328 18.09 -10.09 -3.92
N SER A 329 17.65 -10.64 -5.05
CA SER A 329 16.71 -11.78 -5.10
C SER A 329 17.21 -13.01 -4.32
N GLU A 330 18.52 -13.23 -4.24
CA GLU A 330 19.14 -14.31 -3.45
C GLU A 330 18.77 -14.23 -1.95
N GLN A 331 18.51 -13.02 -1.40
CA GLN A 331 18.06 -12.87 -0.02
C GLN A 331 16.65 -13.47 0.18
N GLY A 332 15.75 -13.30 -0.79
CA GLY A 332 14.43 -13.92 -0.73
C GLY A 332 14.51 -15.45 -0.67
N THR A 333 15.37 -16.05 -1.50
CA THR A 333 15.60 -17.51 -1.50
C THR A 333 16.22 -17.98 -0.17
N THR A 334 17.18 -17.23 0.34
CA THR A 334 17.83 -17.51 1.64
C THR A 334 16.83 -17.48 2.78
N GLU A 335 15.96 -16.45 2.81
CA GLU A 335 14.93 -16.31 3.84
C GLU A 335 13.90 -17.43 3.77
N LEU A 336 13.44 -17.76 2.56
CA LEU A 336 12.49 -18.88 2.37
C LEU A 336 13.13 -20.22 2.78
N GLY A 337 14.45 -20.36 2.59
CA GLY A 337 15.24 -21.50 3.08
C GLY A 337 15.26 -21.60 4.60
N ARG A 338 15.46 -20.49 5.31
CA ARG A 338 15.40 -20.45 6.79
C ARG A 338 14.04 -20.83 7.32
N LEU A 339 12.99 -20.46 6.58
CA LEU A 339 11.62 -20.88 6.85
C LEU A 339 11.35 -22.37 6.52
N GLY A 340 12.29 -23.11 5.93
CA GLY A 340 12.09 -24.51 5.52
C GLY A 340 11.11 -24.67 4.36
N LEU A 341 11.03 -23.71 3.46
CA LEU A 341 10.12 -23.67 2.31
C LEU A 341 10.85 -23.54 0.97
N ALA A 342 12.18 -23.66 0.93
CA ALA A 342 12.99 -23.40 -0.26
C ALA A 342 12.58 -24.26 -1.48
N ASP A 343 12.24 -25.53 -1.26
CA ASP A 343 11.91 -26.48 -2.33
C ASP A 343 10.47 -26.27 -2.87
N LYS A 344 9.68 -25.44 -2.20
CA LYS A 344 8.24 -25.27 -2.50
C LYS A 344 7.93 -24.07 -3.37
N PHE A 345 8.86 -23.12 -3.49
CA PHE A 345 8.64 -21.89 -4.24
C PHE A 345 9.93 -21.35 -4.85
N GLN A 346 9.87 -20.98 -6.12
CA GLN A 346 11.00 -20.41 -6.86
C GLN A 346 10.85 -18.87 -6.90
N PHE A 347 11.97 -18.17 -6.79
CA PHE A 347 12.06 -16.71 -6.95
C PHE A 347 11.23 -15.86 -6.00
N PRO A 348 11.27 -16.11 -4.67
CA PRO A 348 10.63 -15.23 -3.71
C PRO A 348 11.30 -13.84 -3.73
N LYS A 349 10.49 -12.78 -3.63
CA LYS A 349 11.04 -11.44 -3.45
C LYS A 349 11.75 -11.30 -2.11
N PRO A 350 12.82 -10.51 -2.03
CA PRO A 350 13.52 -10.24 -0.77
C PRO A 350 12.66 -9.38 0.14
N ILE A 351 12.61 -9.71 1.43
CA ILE A 351 11.83 -8.96 2.44
C ILE A 351 12.26 -7.49 2.46
N GLY A 352 13.58 -7.21 2.45
CA GLY A 352 14.10 -5.84 2.52
C GLY A 352 13.69 -4.92 1.38
N LEU A 353 13.32 -5.45 0.21
CA LEU A 353 12.72 -4.66 -0.87
C LEU A 353 11.31 -4.19 -0.48
N ILE A 354 10.53 -5.11 0.06
CA ILE A 354 9.14 -4.80 0.45
C ILE A 354 9.14 -3.89 1.68
N GLU A 355 10.02 -4.12 2.67
CA GLU A 355 10.17 -3.24 3.85
C GLU A 355 10.41 -1.79 3.43
N ASP A 356 11.31 -1.54 2.47
CA ASP A 356 11.56 -0.18 1.99
C ASP A 356 10.36 0.41 1.26
N CYS A 357 9.61 -0.38 0.47
CA CYS A 357 8.36 0.08 -0.14
C CYS A 357 7.33 0.49 0.92
N LEU A 358 7.15 -0.35 1.95
CA LEU A 358 6.21 -0.09 3.03
C LEU A 358 6.64 1.11 3.90
N ALA A 359 7.91 1.22 4.24
CA ALA A 359 8.45 2.36 4.99
C ALA A 359 8.25 3.70 4.26
N LEU A 360 8.24 3.68 2.91
CA LEU A 360 7.98 4.86 2.11
C LEU A 360 6.50 5.25 2.02
N ALA A 361 5.57 4.29 2.16
CA ALA A 361 4.17 4.49 1.79
C ALA A 361 3.17 4.15 2.90
N THR A 362 3.63 3.76 4.08
CA THR A 362 2.73 3.39 5.20
C THR A 362 3.10 4.11 6.49
N ASP A 363 2.08 4.36 7.29
CA ASP A 363 2.18 4.66 8.71
C ASP A 363 1.87 3.41 9.56
N GLU A 364 1.83 3.57 10.88
CA GLU A 364 1.68 2.48 11.85
C GLU A 364 0.32 1.75 11.80
N GLU A 365 -0.72 2.34 11.20
CA GLU A 365 -2.10 1.80 11.15
C GLU A 365 -2.52 1.37 9.73
N SER A 366 -1.65 1.50 8.75
CA SER A 366 -1.96 1.34 7.33
C SER A 366 -2.41 -0.07 6.95
N LEU A 367 -3.28 -0.14 5.94
CA LEU A 367 -3.69 -1.37 5.27
C LEU A 367 -2.87 -1.58 3.99
N VAL A 368 -2.24 -2.75 3.89
CA VAL A 368 -1.41 -3.17 2.76
C VAL A 368 -2.12 -4.26 1.96
N LEU A 369 -2.13 -4.16 0.64
CA LEU A 369 -2.69 -5.17 -0.24
C LEU A 369 -1.65 -5.69 -1.22
N ASP A 370 -1.60 -7.02 -1.38
CA ASP A 370 -0.83 -7.70 -2.43
C ASP A 370 -1.72 -8.73 -3.13
N SER A 371 -2.02 -8.47 -4.41
CA SER A 371 -2.90 -9.34 -5.20
C SER A 371 -2.15 -10.40 -6.02
N PHE A 372 -0.84 -10.48 -5.88
CA PHE A 372 0.03 -11.50 -6.45
C PHE A 372 0.97 -12.01 -5.36
N ALA A 373 0.39 -12.52 -4.28
CA ALA A 373 1.07 -12.75 -3.01
C ALA A 373 2.25 -13.73 -3.10
N GLY A 374 2.24 -14.64 -4.06
CA GLY A 374 3.31 -15.59 -4.27
C GLY A 374 3.67 -16.34 -2.99
N SER A 375 4.89 -16.18 -2.54
CA SER A 375 5.35 -16.81 -1.28
C SER A 375 4.90 -16.09 0.00
N GLY A 376 4.16 -14.96 -0.07
CA GLY A 376 3.70 -14.22 1.10
C GLY A 376 4.76 -13.27 1.71
N THR A 377 5.70 -12.78 0.90
CA THR A 377 6.77 -11.87 1.37
C THR A 377 6.20 -10.57 1.93
N THR A 378 5.16 -10.02 1.30
CA THR A 378 4.53 -8.77 1.74
C THR A 378 3.97 -8.86 3.17
N ALA A 379 3.27 -9.95 3.50
CA ALA A 379 2.80 -10.15 4.87
C ALA A 379 3.94 -10.27 5.88
N HIS A 380 5.01 -10.99 5.53
CA HIS A 380 6.19 -11.11 6.38
C HIS A 380 6.86 -9.75 6.63
N ALA A 381 6.96 -8.90 5.61
CA ALA A 381 7.48 -7.53 5.74
C ALA A 381 6.60 -6.66 6.65
N VAL A 382 5.26 -6.73 6.51
CA VAL A 382 4.33 -6.02 7.39
C VAL A 382 4.51 -6.42 8.85
N LEU A 383 4.55 -7.74 9.14
CA LEU A 383 4.73 -8.24 10.50
C LEU A 383 6.07 -7.82 11.09
N LYS A 384 7.12 -7.80 10.27
CA LYS A 384 8.46 -7.40 10.71
C LYS A 384 8.53 -5.92 11.04
N LEU A 385 7.99 -5.04 10.19
CA LEU A 385 7.92 -3.61 10.48
C LEU A 385 7.11 -3.33 11.76
N ASN A 386 5.96 -3.99 11.95
CA ASN A 386 5.18 -3.85 13.16
C ASN A 386 5.94 -4.27 14.43
N ALA A 387 6.81 -5.29 14.32
CA ALA A 387 7.65 -5.71 15.44
C ALA A 387 8.79 -4.70 15.72
N GLU A 388 9.28 -4.00 14.70
CA GLU A 388 10.38 -3.03 14.82
C GLU A 388 9.90 -1.67 15.36
N ASP A 389 8.76 -1.16 14.89
CA ASP A 389 8.25 0.17 15.23
C ASP A 389 7.04 0.19 16.18
N GLY A 390 6.50 -0.99 16.55
CA GLY A 390 5.31 -1.12 17.39
C GLY A 390 4.00 -0.85 16.66
N GLY A 391 4.02 -0.77 15.34
CA GLY A 391 2.87 -0.51 14.50
C GLY A 391 1.83 -1.63 14.50
N ARG A 392 0.66 -1.34 13.93
CA ARG A 392 -0.49 -2.24 13.79
C ARG A 392 -0.97 -2.32 12.34
N ARG A 393 -0.03 -2.19 11.38
CA ARG A 393 -0.35 -2.37 9.97
C ARG A 393 -1.03 -3.70 9.75
N ARG A 394 -1.96 -3.73 8.83
CA ARG A 394 -2.69 -4.94 8.42
C ARG A 394 -2.37 -5.28 6.97
N PHE A 395 -2.59 -6.54 6.61
CA PHE A 395 -2.40 -6.98 5.23
C PHE A 395 -3.57 -7.78 4.69
N ILE A 396 -3.78 -7.68 3.39
CA ILE A 396 -4.65 -8.54 2.59
C ILE A 396 -3.79 -9.13 1.47
N LEU A 397 -3.70 -10.45 1.41
CA LEU A 397 -3.03 -11.17 0.34
C LEU A 397 -4.06 -11.91 -0.50
N THR A 398 -3.90 -11.89 -1.83
CA THR A 398 -4.65 -12.79 -2.70
C THR A 398 -3.70 -13.63 -3.56
N GLU A 399 -3.99 -14.95 -3.68
CA GLU A 399 -3.19 -15.90 -4.43
C GLU A 399 -4.09 -16.92 -5.11
N MET A 400 -3.93 -17.07 -6.43
CA MET A 400 -4.77 -17.98 -7.21
C MET A 400 -4.23 -19.40 -7.32
N MET A 401 -2.94 -19.57 -7.06
CA MET A 401 -2.24 -20.83 -7.29
C MET A 401 -2.49 -21.83 -6.15
N PRO A 402 -2.41 -23.15 -6.43
CA PRO A 402 -2.67 -24.20 -5.43
C PRO A 402 -1.76 -24.15 -4.20
N TYR A 403 -0.61 -23.48 -4.29
CA TYR A 403 0.31 -23.35 -3.16
C TYR A 403 -0.08 -22.25 -2.15
N ALA A 404 -1.17 -21.53 -2.35
CA ALA A 404 -1.64 -20.47 -1.43
C ALA A 404 -1.67 -20.93 0.04
N GLU A 405 -2.15 -22.15 0.32
CA GLU A 405 -2.15 -22.71 1.68
C GLU A 405 -0.77 -23.21 2.10
N SER A 406 -0.09 -24.00 1.24
CA SER A 406 1.11 -24.74 1.61
C SER A 406 2.41 -23.92 1.58
N VAL A 407 2.37 -22.73 0.95
CA VAL A 407 3.51 -21.80 0.87
C VAL A 407 3.14 -20.43 1.43
N THR A 408 2.17 -19.74 0.84
CA THR A 408 1.83 -18.35 1.21
C THR A 408 1.38 -18.28 2.67
N ALA A 409 0.33 -19.02 3.04
CA ALA A 409 -0.18 -19.04 4.40
C ALA A 409 0.81 -19.67 5.38
N GLU A 410 1.52 -20.72 4.97
CA GLU A 410 2.52 -21.38 5.82
C GLU A 410 3.70 -20.48 6.16
N ARG A 411 4.19 -19.67 5.20
CA ARG A 411 5.20 -18.65 5.50
C ARG A 411 4.71 -17.67 6.55
N VAL A 412 3.48 -17.20 6.42
CA VAL A 412 2.90 -16.25 7.38
C VAL A 412 2.72 -16.89 8.76
N ARG A 413 2.28 -18.17 8.83
CA ARG A 413 2.22 -18.90 10.11
C ARG A 413 3.57 -18.96 10.80
N ARG A 414 4.64 -19.30 10.05
CA ARG A 414 6.00 -19.35 10.59
C ARG A 414 6.53 -17.99 11.00
N ALA A 415 6.24 -16.95 10.22
CA ALA A 415 6.61 -15.59 10.61
C ALA A 415 5.91 -15.16 11.92
N ILE A 416 4.62 -15.45 12.08
CA ILE A 416 3.85 -15.15 13.28
C ILE A 416 4.30 -15.99 14.49
N GLY A 417 4.45 -17.31 14.31
CA GLY A 417 4.70 -18.25 15.41
C GLY A 417 6.16 -18.49 15.75
N GLY A 418 7.08 -18.05 14.88
CA GLY A 418 8.50 -18.37 14.94
C GLY A 418 8.86 -19.63 14.14
N TYR A 419 10.14 -19.77 13.83
CA TYR A 419 10.67 -20.88 13.02
C TYR A 419 12.12 -21.22 13.37
N GLY A 420 12.60 -22.35 12.87
CA GLY A 420 13.92 -22.86 13.18
C GLY A 420 13.97 -23.60 14.52
N SER A 421 15.13 -24.12 14.87
CA SER A 421 15.39 -24.84 16.12
C SER A 421 16.76 -24.49 16.69
N ASP A 422 16.93 -24.68 17.99
CA ASP A 422 18.19 -24.49 18.71
C ASP A 422 18.81 -23.11 18.47
N ALA A 423 20.07 -23.05 18.07
CA ALA A 423 20.80 -21.81 17.81
C ALA A 423 20.29 -21.04 16.58
N ALA A 424 19.50 -21.68 15.70
CA ALA A 424 18.90 -21.06 14.51
C ALA A 424 17.41 -20.67 14.73
N ALA A 425 16.91 -20.78 15.95
CA ALA A 425 15.54 -20.38 16.27
C ALA A 425 15.32 -18.88 16.08
N VAL A 426 14.25 -18.52 15.36
CA VAL A 426 13.80 -17.16 15.15
C VAL A 426 12.47 -16.98 15.88
N SER A 427 12.41 -16.02 16.78
CA SER A 427 11.19 -15.71 17.53
C SER A 427 10.07 -15.27 16.60
N GLY A 428 8.82 -15.65 16.93
CA GLY A 428 7.65 -15.21 16.20
C GLY A 428 7.44 -13.70 16.31
N LEU A 429 6.98 -13.11 15.22
CA LEU A 429 6.67 -11.67 15.13
C LEU A 429 5.31 -11.33 15.75
N GLY A 430 4.50 -12.35 16.11
CA GLY A 430 3.16 -12.15 16.62
C GLY A 430 2.11 -11.86 15.53
N GLY A 431 0.88 -11.57 15.98
CA GLY A 431 -0.23 -11.24 15.08
C GLY A 431 -1.18 -12.42 14.81
N ALA A 432 -2.05 -12.25 13.83
CA ALA A 432 -3.03 -13.23 13.41
C ALA A 432 -3.44 -13.03 11.95
N PHE A 433 -4.03 -14.03 11.32
CA PHE A 433 -4.72 -13.88 10.05
C PHE A 433 -5.88 -14.87 9.92
N ASP A 434 -6.83 -14.51 9.07
CA ASP A 434 -7.91 -15.37 8.63
C ASP A 434 -7.65 -15.83 7.19
N TYR A 435 -7.88 -17.10 6.93
CA TYR A 435 -7.73 -17.68 5.59
C TYR A 435 -9.09 -17.86 4.95
N TYR A 436 -9.23 -17.33 3.75
CA TYR A 436 -10.46 -17.32 2.95
C TYR A 436 -10.28 -18.04 1.62
N THR A 437 -11.39 -18.52 1.08
CA THR A 437 -11.50 -18.92 -0.32
C THR A 437 -12.54 -18.07 -1.03
N VAL A 438 -12.33 -17.82 -2.33
CA VAL A 438 -13.34 -17.21 -3.18
C VAL A 438 -14.49 -18.22 -3.37
N GLY A 439 -15.69 -17.85 -2.94
CA GLY A 439 -16.88 -18.69 -2.91
C GLY A 439 -17.82 -18.46 -4.07
N GLU A 440 -19.11 -18.63 -3.80
CA GLU A 440 -20.17 -18.52 -4.80
C GLU A 440 -20.41 -17.06 -5.24
N PRO A 441 -20.91 -16.85 -6.49
CA PRO A 441 -21.29 -15.53 -6.96
C PRO A 441 -22.56 -15.04 -6.26
N MET A 442 -22.67 -13.73 -6.06
CA MET A 442 -23.85 -13.08 -5.45
C MET A 442 -25.10 -13.22 -6.32
N PHE A 443 -24.92 -13.24 -7.65
CA PHE A 443 -26.01 -13.40 -8.62
C PHE A 443 -25.81 -14.66 -9.44
N LEU A 444 -26.89 -15.34 -9.72
CA LEU A 444 -26.95 -16.47 -10.64
C LEU A 444 -26.91 -15.99 -12.10
N PRO A 445 -26.65 -16.90 -13.07
CA PRO A 445 -26.63 -16.55 -14.50
C PRO A 445 -27.97 -16.00 -15.06
N ASP A 446 -29.07 -16.26 -14.38
CA ASP A 446 -30.42 -15.77 -14.70
C ASP A 446 -30.76 -14.44 -14.02
N ASP A 447 -29.76 -13.80 -13.42
CA ASP A 447 -29.84 -12.52 -12.73
C ASP A 447 -30.58 -12.55 -11.38
N ASN A 448 -30.96 -13.70 -10.87
CA ASN A 448 -31.50 -13.84 -9.54
C ASN A 448 -30.39 -13.80 -8.47
N LEU A 449 -30.75 -13.42 -7.25
CA LEU A 449 -29.84 -13.56 -6.11
C LEU A 449 -29.54 -15.04 -5.85
N ASN A 450 -28.28 -15.30 -5.53
CA ASN A 450 -27.87 -16.65 -5.14
C ASN A 450 -28.10 -16.84 -3.63
N GLU A 451 -29.20 -17.48 -3.25
CA GLU A 451 -29.56 -17.70 -1.85
C GLU A 451 -28.54 -18.54 -1.08
N ALA A 452 -27.75 -19.37 -1.78
CA ALA A 452 -26.71 -20.18 -1.18
C ALA A 452 -25.58 -19.37 -0.51
N VAL A 453 -25.45 -18.07 -0.85
CA VAL A 453 -24.45 -17.19 -0.22
C VAL A 453 -24.86 -16.74 1.19
N GLY A 454 -26.12 -16.92 1.54
CA GLY A 454 -26.67 -16.54 2.86
C GLY A 454 -27.11 -15.07 2.95
N VAL A 455 -28.11 -14.84 3.80
CA VAL A 455 -28.79 -13.54 3.95
C VAL A 455 -27.81 -12.44 4.38
N GLU A 456 -26.88 -12.70 5.28
CA GLU A 456 -25.93 -11.71 5.78
C GLU A 456 -25.00 -11.19 4.68
N ALA A 457 -24.52 -12.06 3.80
CA ALA A 457 -23.69 -11.65 2.67
C ALA A 457 -24.48 -10.82 1.66
N ILE A 458 -25.75 -11.16 1.42
CA ILE A 458 -26.64 -10.39 0.56
C ILE A 458 -26.90 -9.00 1.18
N ARG A 459 -27.15 -8.93 2.48
CA ARG A 459 -27.36 -7.67 3.21
C ARG A 459 -26.13 -6.75 3.10
N ALA A 460 -24.95 -7.29 3.35
CA ALA A 460 -23.69 -6.53 3.22
C ALA A 460 -23.48 -5.99 1.81
N TYR A 461 -23.77 -6.81 0.80
CA TYR A 461 -23.70 -6.38 -0.60
C TYR A 461 -24.68 -5.25 -0.93
N VAL A 462 -25.95 -5.36 -0.48
CA VAL A 462 -26.97 -4.32 -0.72
C VAL A 462 -26.62 -3.04 0.02
N ALA A 463 -26.12 -3.14 1.27
CA ALA A 463 -25.68 -1.97 2.04
C ALA A 463 -24.57 -1.20 1.30
N TYR A 464 -23.59 -1.91 0.76
CA TYR A 464 -22.55 -1.30 -0.06
C TYR A 464 -23.11 -0.68 -1.34
N SER A 465 -23.96 -1.39 -2.07
CA SER A 465 -24.54 -0.89 -3.33
C SER A 465 -25.40 0.36 -3.16
N GLU A 466 -25.97 0.54 -1.97
CA GLU A 466 -26.71 1.76 -1.54
C GLU A 466 -25.79 2.87 -1.02
N GLY A 467 -24.48 2.59 -0.86
CA GLY A 467 -23.54 3.55 -0.30
C GLY A 467 -23.81 3.88 1.18
N ILE A 468 -24.37 2.93 1.95
CA ILE A 468 -24.64 3.13 3.38
C ILE A 468 -23.31 3.14 4.12
N PRO A 469 -22.95 4.26 4.80
CA PRO A 469 -21.72 4.30 5.58
C PRO A 469 -21.69 3.19 6.64
N PRO A 470 -20.52 2.60 6.95
CA PRO A 470 -20.42 1.53 7.97
C PRO A 470 -21.03 1.90 9.32
N ASP A 471 -20.88 3.15 9.76
CA ASP A 471 -21.44 3.65 11.02
C ASP A 471 -22.97 3.74 11.03
N ASP A 472 -23.60 3.81 9.86
CA ASP A 472 -25.06 3.87 9.70
C ASP A 472 -25.67 2.48 9.44
N GLN A 473 -24.86 1.43 9.21
CA GLN A 473 -25.34 0.08 8.96
C GLN A 473 -25.85 -0.60 10.22
N THR A 474 -26.82 -1.51 10.05
CA THR A 474 -27.40 -2.30 11.14
C THR A 474 -27.30 -3.79 10.84
N THR A 475 -27.20 -4.61 11.88
CA THR A 475 -27.22 -6.07 11.76
C THR A 475 -28.66 -6.62 11.75
N ALA A 476 -28.85 -7.87 11.29
CA ALA A 476 -30.15 -8.53 11.34
C ALA A 476 -30.67 -8.78 12.77
N GLU A 477 -29.78 -8.75 13.75
CA GLU A 477 -30.13 -8.83 15.19
C GLU A 477 -30.64 -7.51 15.78
N ASN A 478 -30.89 -6.51 14.92
CA ASN A 478 -31.40 -5.22 15.37
C ASN A 478 -32.74 -5.38 16.11
N PRO A 479 -32.87 -4.89 17.36
CA PRO A 479 -34.06 -5.10 18.16
C PRO A 479 -35.32 -4.38 17.63
N HIS A 480 -35.14 -3.49 16.65
CA HIS A 480 -36.24 -2.70 16.10
C HIS A 480 -36.86 -3.27 14.83
N SER A 481 -36.02 -3.86 13.97
CA SER A 481 -36.47 -4.59 12.78
C SER A 481 -35.35 -5.47 12.24
N PRO A 482 -35.56 -6.74 11.96
CA PRO A 482 -34.58 -7.61 11.32
C PRO A 482 -34.30 -7.18 9.86
N TYR A 483 -35.20 -6.40 9.27
CA TYR A 483 -35.07 -5.93 7.89
C TYR A 483 -34.37 -4.54 7.79
N LEU A 484 -34.10 -3.89 8.92
CA LEU A 484 -33.37 -2.62 8.89
C LEU A 484 -31.93 -2.89 8.45
N LEU A 485 -31.54 -2.28 7.33
CA LEU A 485 -30.21 -2.41 6.75
C LEU A 485 -29.29 -1.28 7.19
N GLY A 486 -29.85 -0.10 7.32
CA GLY A 486 -29.12 1.08 7.78
C GLY A 486 -30.09 2.21 8.16
N LEU A 487 -29.61 3.13 8.99
CA LEU A 487 -30.39 4.27 9.49
C LEU A 487 -29.49 5.47 9.79
N ASN A 488 -29.84 6.61 9.23
CA ASN A 488 -29.32 7.89 9.66
C ASN A 488 -30.45 8.92 9.87
N ARG A 489 -30.10 10.20 10.04
CA ARG A 489 -31.07 11.24 10.33
C ARG A 489 -32.08 11.52 9.20
N GLU A 490 -31.69 11.24 7.96
CA GLU A 490 -32.45 11.59 6.75
C GLU A 490 -33.07 10.36 6.10
N THR A 491 -32.42 9.21 6.17
CA THR A 491 -32.78 8.01 5.42
C THR A 491 -32.77 6.77 6.29
N ALA A 492 -33.75 5.89 6.09
CA ALA A 492 -33.78 4.52 6.55
C ALA A 492 -33.73 3.58 5.34
N TRP A 493 -32.90 2.58 5.38
CA TRP A 493 -32.80 1.51 4.36
C TRP A 493 -33.37 0.23 4.93
N ILE A 494 -34.39 -0.30 4.30
CA ILE A 494 -35.09 -1.53 4.68
C ILE A 494 -34.87 -2.57 3.59
N PHE A 495 -34.33 -3.71 3.95
CA PHE A 495 -34.16 -4.86 3.06
C PHE A 495 -35.11 -5.97 3.48
N HIS A 496 -36.36 -5.89 2.98
CA HIS A 496 -37.41 -6.88 3.24
C HIS A 496 -37.22 -8.07 2.29
N TYR A 497 -36.34 -8.96 2.69
CA TYR A 497 -35.95 -10.15 1.96
C TYR A 497 -36.06 -11.40 2.85
N GLU A 498 -36.71 -12.42 2.33
CA GLU A 498 -36.83 -13.75 2.95
C GLU A 498 -36.42 -14.80 1.91
N PRO A 499 -35.50 -15.71 2.23
CA PRO A 499 -35.24 -16.86 1.37
C PRO A 499 -36.51 -17.66 1.11
N ASP A 500 -36.64 -18.23 -0.05
CA ASP A 500 -37.74 -19.11 -0.46
C ASP A 500 -39.15 -18.49 -0.42
N THR A 501 -39.30 -17.20 -0.09
CA THR A 501 -40.62 -16.56 0.07
C THR A 501 -40.64 -15.18 -0.56
N ALA A 502 -41.58 -14.94 -1.46
CA ALA A 502 -41.76 -13.61 -2.07
C ALA A 502 -42.30 -12.60 -1.04
N THR A 503 -41.55 -11.55 -0.83
CA THR A 503 -41.89 -10.48 0.10
C THR A 503 -42.73 -9.38 -0.56
N SER A 504 -43.54 -8.69 0.21
CA SER A 504 -44.41 -7.60 -0.28
C SER A 504 -44.30 -6.35 0.57
N LEU A 505 -44.16 -5.19 -0.09
CA LEU A 505 -44.34 -3.90 0.54
C LEU A 505 -45.81 -3.55 0.52
N ASP A 506 -46.48 -3.69 1.65
CA ASP A 506 -47.90 -3.40 1.87
C ASP A 506 -48.09 -2.58 3.18
N MET A 507 -49.38 -2.33 3.53
CA MET A 507 -49.71 -1.55 4.71
C MET A 507 -49.41 -2.28 6.03
N ASP A 508 -49.53 -3.60 6.04
CA ASP A 508 -49.30 -4.41 7.25
C ASP A 508 -47.78 -4.45 7.54
N PHE A 509 -46.95 -4.60 6.54
CA PHE A 509 -45.51 -4.50 6.69
C PHE A 509 -45.10 -3.11 7.22
N LEU A 510 -45.62 -2.03 6.63
CA LEU A 510 -45.31 -0.67 7.10
C LEU A 510 -45.76 -0.44 8.54
N ALA A 511 -46.92 -0.95 8.95
CA ALA A 511 -47.41 -0.84 10.33
C ALA A 511 -46.50 -1.53 11.35
N GLY A 512 -45.79 -2.58 10.91
CA GLY A 512 -44.82 -3.34 11.71
C GLY A 512 -43.47 -2.65 11.87
N LEU A 513 -43.07 -1.72 10.99
CA LEU A 513 -41.76 -1.09 11.03
C LEU A 513 -41.53 -0.24 12.29
N ARG A 514 -40.38 -0.37 12.88
CA ARG A 514 -39.89 0.41 14.03
C ARG A 514 -38.48 0.90 13.74
N PHE A 515 -38.22 2.18 13.98
CA PHE A 515 -36.90 2.79 13.73
C PHE A 515 -36.10 3.04 15.02
N GLY A 516 -36.63 2.62 16.17
CA GLY A 516 -35.99 2.79 17.48
C GLY A 516 -36.32 4.10 18.19
N GLY A 517 -36.57 4.02 19.51
CA GLY A 517 -36.96 5.17 20.35
C GLY A 517 -35.81 6.04 20.87
N SER A 518 -34.53 5.79 20.47
CA SER A 518 -33.37 6.50 21.00
C SER A 518 -32.88 7.66 20.12
N THR A 519 -33.43 7.85 18.95
CA THR A 519 -33.15 9.04 18.16
C THR A 519 -34.10 10.15 18.56
N ARG A 520 -33.60 11.25 19.11
CA ARG A 520 -34.31 12.56 19.25
C ARG A 520 -34.77 13.11 17.87
N ALA A 521 -34.47 12.42 16.79
CA ALA A 521 -34.94 12.69 15.45
C ALA A 521 -36.15 11.79 15.17
N GLY A 522 -37.28 12.38 14.81
CA GLY A 522 -38.46 11.66 14.39
C GLY A 522 -38.23 10.73 13.19
N LYS A 523 -39.31 10.17 12.63
CA LYS A 523 -39.27 9.35 11.41
C LYS A 523 -38.33 9.98 10.36
N PRO A 524 -37.38 9.22 9.74
CA PRO A 524 -36.53 9.75 8.68
C PRO A 524 -37.38 10.26 7.50
N GLY A 525 -36.90 11.30 6.84
CA GLY A 525 -37.62 11.93 5.72
C GLY A 525 -37.79 11.00 4.52
N THR A 526 -36.83 10.08 4.32
CA THR A 526 -36.82 9.09 3.23
C THR A 526 -36.71 7.68 3.79
N VAL A 527 -37.49 6.75 3.23
CA VAL A 527 -37.43 5.34 3.56
C VAL A 527 -37.25 4.54 2.25
N ILE A 528 -36.09 3.96 2.04
CA ILE A 528 -35.82 3.10 0.89
C ILE A 528 -36.15 1.67 1.29
N ILE A 529 -37.08 1.03 0.55
CA ILE A 529 -37.54 -0.32 0.87
C ILE A 529 -37.36 -1.25 -0.32
N TYR A 530 -36.58 -2.29 -0.11
CA TYR A 530 -36.44 -3.42 -1.02
C TYR A 530 -37.46 -4.49 -0.67
N ALA A 531 -38.20 -5.00 -1.68
CA ALA A 531 -39.03 -6.19 -1.59
C ALA A 531 -39.29 -6.76 -3.01
N ASP A 532 -39.82 -7.98 -3.09
CA ASP A 532 -40.16 -8.60 -4.39
C ASP A 532 -41.34 -7.92 -5.08
N ARG A 533 -42.28 -7.39 -4.28
CA ARG A 533 -43.53 -6.75 -4.77
C ARG A 533 -43.84 -5.48 -4.00
N CYS A 534 -44.55 -4.56 -4.67
CA CYS A 534 -45.13 -3.38 -4.04
C CYS A 534 -46.64 -3.34 -4.29
N LEU A 535 -47.45 -3.30 -3.22
CA LEU A 535 -48.89 -3.20 -3.27
C LEU A 535 -49.38 -1.78 -2.94
N LEU A 536 -48.48 -0.83 -2.72
CA LEU A 536 -48.80 0.57 -2.42
C LEU A 536 -48.88 1.40 -3.69
N SER A 537 -49.76 2.41 -3.66
CA SER A 537 -49.84 3.36 -4.77
C SER A 537 -48.64 4.32 -4.78
N VAL A 538 -48.24 4.77 -5.97
CA VAL A 538 -47.18 5.75 -6.16
C VAL A 538 -47.46 7.05 -5.37
N ALA A 539 -48.72 7.50 -5.35
CA ALA A 539 -49.13 8.68 -4.63
C ALA A 539 -48.95 8.52 -3.11
N PHE A 540 -49.28 7.35 -2.56
CA PHE A 540 -49.07 7.06 -1.14
C PHE A 540 -47.55 7.06 -0.81
N MET A 541 -46.74 6.38 -1.59
CA MET A 541 -45.30 6.34 -1.38
C MET A 541 -44.67 7.73 -1.43
N ALA A 542 -44.99 8.53 -2.44
CA ALA A 542 -44.50 9.91 -2.56
C ALA A 542 -44.88 10.77 -1.35
N LYS A 543 -46.16 10.68 -0.89
CA LYS A 543 -46.64 11.41 0.29
C LYS A 543 -45.86 11.06 1.57
N HIS A 544 -45.38 9.81 1.68
CA HIS A 544 -44.74 9.32 2.89
C HIS A 544 -43.20 9.20 2.76
N GLY A 545 -42.59 9.71 1.68
CA GLY A 545 -41.15 9.67 1.45
C GLY A 545 -40.60 8.24 1.26
N ILE A 546 -41.44 7.33 0.68
CA ILE A 546 -41.06 5.94 0.48
C ILE A 546 -40.55 5.76 -0.96
N ILE A 547 -39.38 5.17 -1.09
CA ILE A 547 -38.78 4.74 -2.36
C ILE A 547 -38.75 3.21 -2.37
N PHE A 548 -39.52 2.63 -3.32
CA PHE A 548 -39.53 1.18 -3.50
C PHE A 548 -38.46 0.76 -4.49
N LYS A 549 -37.70 -0.28 -4.15
CA LYS A 549 -36.75 -0.97 -5.01
C LYS A 549 -37.08 -2.46 -5.08
N LYS A 550 -37.15 -3.00 -6.28
CA LYS A 550 -37.54 -4.40 -6.52
C LYS A 550 -36.32 -5.33 -6.45
N ILE A 551 -36.41 -6.41 -5.67
CA ILE A 551 -35.44 -7.50 -5.61
C ILE A 551 -35.68 -8.44 -6.80
N PRO A 552 -34.64 -8.96 -7.47
CA PRO A 552 -33.22 -8.52 -7.45
C PRO A 552 -32.94 -7.37 -8.43
N ARG A 553 -33.90 -7.00 -9.30
CA ARG A 553 -33.73 -6.10 -10.47
C ARG A 553 -33.08 -4.76 -10.13
N ASP A 554 -33.50 -4.15 -9.01
CA ASP A 554 -33.08 -2.80 -8.64
C ASP A 554 -31.84 -2.81 -7.68
N ILE A 555 -31.27 -3.99 -7.40
CA ILE A 555 -30.00 -4.11 -6.68
C ILE A 555 -28.88 -3.78 -7.67
N THR A 556 -28.11 -2.73 -7.37
CA THR A 556 -27.04 -2.27 -8.23
C THR A 556 -25.91 -3.31 -8.30
N ARG A 557 -25.47 -3.62 -9.52
CA ARG A 557 -24.29 -4.42 -9.80
C ARG A 557 -23.12 -3.47 -10.08
N PHE A 558 -22.01 -3.63 -9.42
CA PHE A 558 -20.85 -2.74 -9.54
C PHE A 558 -19.57 -3.52 -9.85
#